data_41d0a1c378279f8479d6e9d31317697c
#
_entry.id   41d0a1c378279f8479d6e9d31317697c
#
_cell.length_a   1.000
_cell.length_b   1.000
_cell.length_c   1.000
_cell.angle_alpha   90.00
_cell.angle_beta   90.00
_cell.angle_gamma   90.00
#
_symmetry.space_group_name_H-M   'P 1'
#
loop_
_entity.id
_entity.type
_entity.pdbx_description
1 polymer ?
#
loop_
_entity_poly.entity_id
_entity_poly.type
_entity_poly.pdbx_seq_one_letter_code
_entity_poly.pdbx_strand_id
1 'polypeptide(L)'
;WWLAAALKLLPPQYLPSPDAVVVRLYQLFVQYGFIGDIGISIFRVWTAFIISALMAIPLGIMMSSFPLVNGMSQSLIDFIRYLPVPALVPLTIIWLGIGEASKIALLWLGTFFQLVLLVADDARRVPREYVEIGLTTGAKPRQILRSIVLPAMMPSMVDNLRITLGWCWTYLIIAEIVAADSGIGYVIMSARRYVKTDEVMAGILAIGVIGLATD
;
A
#
# COMPACT_ATOMS: atom_id res chain seq x y z
N TRP A 1 16.18 -6.13 -21.46
CA TRP A 1 17.20 -5.72 -20.54
C TRP A 1 18.49 -6.55 -20.72
N TRP A 2 18.44 -7.90 -20.63
CA TRP A 2 19.64 -8.76 -20.79
C TRP A 2 20.37 -8.51 -22.12
N LEU A 3 19.64 -8.46 -23.24
CA LEU A 3 20.20 -8.14 -24.56
C LEU A 3 20.87 -6.76 -24.61
N ALA A 4 20.26 -5.75 -24.03
CA ALA A 4 20.81 -4.40 -24.01
C ALA A 4 22.10 -4.32 -23.17
N ALA A 5 22.16 -5.06 -22.06
CA ALA A 5 23.37 -5.16 -21.24
C ALA A 5 24.48 -5.98 -21.95
N ALA A 6 24.12 -7.09 -22.60
CA ALA A 6 25.05 -7.92 -23.36
C ALA A 6 25.65 -7.18 -24.58
N LEU A 7 24.84 -6.37 -25.27
CA LEU A 7 25.29 -5.53 -26.40
C LEU A 7 26.03 -4.26 -25.93
N LYS A 8 26.22 -4.06 -24.61
CA LYS A 8 26.89 -2.90 -24.03
C LYS A 8 26.37 -1.55 -24.57
N LEU A 9 25.06 -1.47 -24.82
CA LEU A 9 24.41 -0.24 -25.30
C LEU A 9 24.58 0.94 -24.33
N LEU A 10 24.74 0.63 -23.04
CA LEU A 10 25.04 1.59 -21.99
C LEU A 10 26.18 1.07 -21.11
N PRO A 11 26.99 1.95 -20.50
CA PRO A 11 27.98 1.54 -19.52
C PRO A 11 27.35 0.72 -18.39
N PRO A 12 28.04 -0.32 -17.83
CA PRO A 12 27.54 -1.17 -16.76
C PRO A 12 27.09 -0.41 -15.50
N GLN A 13 27.62 0.80 -15.32
CA GLN A 13 27.23 1.71 -14.23
C GLN A 13 25.77 2.16 -14.33
N TYR A 14 25.21 2.25 -15.55
CA TYR A 14 23.83 2.70 -15.77
C TYR A 14 22.88 1.54 -16.09
N LEU A 15 23.40 0.48 -16.71
CA LEU A 15 22.62 -0.70 -17.05
C LEU A 15 23.39 -1.97 -16.68
N PRO A 16 23.36 -2.40 -15.41
CA PRO A 16 24.00 -3.63 -14.98
C PRO A 16 23.34 -4.85 -15.63
N SER A 17 24.10 -5.92 -15.82
CA SER A 17 23.54 -7.18 -16.28
C SER A 17 22.64 -7.83 -15.23
N PRO A 18 21.64 -8.63 -15.62
CA PRO A 18 20.80 -9.36 -14.67
C PRO A 18 21.60 -10.20 -13.66
N ASP A 19 22.68 -10.84 -14.15
CA ASP A 19 23.58 -11.65 -13.33
C ASP A 19 24.24 -10.82 -12.21
N ALA A 20 24.72 -9.61 -12.56
CA ALA A 20 25.29 -8.69 -11.58
C ALA A 20 24.30 -8.28 -10.51
N VAL A 21 23.04 -8.04 -10.89
CA VAL A 21 21.96 -7.67 -9.97
C VAL A 21 21.62 -8.83 -9.02
N VAL A 22 21.56 -10.07 -9.54
CA VAL A 22 21.29 -11.26 -8.70
C VAL A 22 22.45 -11.50 -7.71
N VAL A 23 23.69 -11.40 -8.18
CA VAL A 23 24.88 -11.51 -7.31
C VAL A 23 24.84 -10.42 -6.24
N ARG A 24 24.50 -9.18 -6.63
CA ARG A 24 24.39 -8.07 -5.68
C ARG A 24 23.29 -8.28 -4.65
N LEU A 25 22.15 -8.78 -5.08
CA LEU A 25 21.05 -9.15 -4.18
C LEU A 25 21.49 -10.19 -3.14
N TYR A 26 22.18 -11.24 -3.58
CA TYR A 26 22.75 -12.23 -2.69
C TYR A 26 23.72 -11.61 -1.67
N GLN A 27 24.61 -10.72 -2.11
CA GLN A 27 25.56 -10.03 -1.23
C GLN A 27 24.83 -9.16 -0.20
N LEU A 28 23.76 -8.46 -0.59
CA LEU A 28 22.94 -7.67 0.34
C LEU A 28 22.38 -8.53 1.46
N PHE A 29 21.87 -9.73 1.14
CA PHE A 29 21.33 -10.65 2.13
C PHE A 29 22.40 -11.19 3.09
N VAL A 30 23.58 -11.56 2.58
CA VAL A 30 24.60 -12.27 3.36
C VAL A 30 25.51 -11.31 4.12
N GLN A 31 25.87 -10.16 3.52
CA GLN A 31 26.93 -9.29 4.04
C GLN A 31 26.43 -8.00 4.69
N TYR A 32 25.26 -7.50 4.28
CA TYR A 32 24.83 -6.14 4.67
C TYR A 32 23.59 -6.10 5.57
N GLY A 33 23.14 -7.25 6.08
CA GLY A 33 22.00 -7.30 7.01
C GLY A 33 20.66 -6.86 6.40
N PHE A 34 20.51 -6.94 5.08
CA PHE A 34 19.33 -6.51 4.33
C PHE A 34 18.00 -7.13 4.82
N ILE A 35 18.09 -8.29 5.49
CA ILE A 35 16.92 -8.93 6.14
C ILE A 35 16.30 -8.00 7.19
N GLY A 36 17.12 -7.24 7.93
CA GLY A 36 16.63 -6.25 8.89
C GLY A 36 15.86 -5.11 8.23
N ASP A 37 16.38 -4.59 7.10
CA ASP A 37 15.72 -3.56 6.31
C ASP A 37 14.40 -4.05 5.72
N ILE A 38 14.36 -5.28 5.21
CA ILE A 38 13.14 -5.93 4.75
C ILE A 38 12.12 -6.04 5.89
N GLY A 39 12.55 -6.50 7.06
CA GLY A 39 11.67 -6.68 8.21
C GLY A 39 11.01 -5.37 8.65
N ILE A 40 11.76 -4.27 8.68
CA ILE A 40 11.20 -2.97 9.06
C ILE A 40 10.27 -2.40 8.00
N SER A 41 10.58 -2.59 6.72
CA SER A 41 9.70 -2.22 5.60
C SER A 41 8.38 -2.99 5.63
N ILE A 42 8.43 -4.30 5.87
CA ILE A 42 7.23 -5.15 6.04
C ILE A 42 6.41 -4.65 7.25
N PHE A 43 7.04 -4.38 8.38
CA PHE A 43 6.37 -3.87 9.57
C PHE A 43 5.62 -2.55 9.28
N ARG A 44 6.24 -1.60 8.59
CA ARG A 44 5.63 -0.31 8.22
C ARG A 44 4.41 -0.52 7.33
N VAL A 45 4.55 -1.32 6.27
CA VAL A 45 3.46 -1.61 5.31
C VAL A 45 2.28 -2.26 6.01
N TRP A 46 2.52 -3.36 6.74
CA TRP A 46 1.44 -4.08 7.40
C TRP A 46 0.76 -3.26 8.50
N THR A 47 1.51 -2.49 9.27
CA THR A 47 0.94 -1.62 10.31
C THR A 47 0.02 -0.57 9.69
N ALA A 48 0.48 0.14 8.66
CA ALA A 48 -0.33 1.15 7.98
C ALA A 48 -1.55 0.54 7.30
N PHE A 49 -1.39 -0.61 6.62
CA PHE A 49 -2.45 -1.32 5.94
C PHE A 49 -3.54 -1.83 6.91
N ILE A 50 -3.16 -2.46 8.01
CA ILE A 50 -4.09 -2.95 9.02
C ILE A 50 -4.89 -1.80 9.62
N ILE A 51 -4.22 -0.69 9.99
CA ILE A 51 -4.92 0.50 10.51
C ILE A 51 -5.88 1.06 9.45
N SER A 52 -5.44 1.15 8.20
CA SER A 52 -6.30 1.59 7.09
C SER A 52 -7.52 0.69 6.92
N ALA A 53 -7.35 -0.62 6.91
CA ALA A 53 -8.44 -1.58 6.74
C ALA A 53 -9.44 -1.55 7.91
N LEU A 54 -8.94 -1.52 9.15
CA LEU A 54 -9.78 -1.45 10.36
C LEU A 54 -10.64 -0.19 10.42
N MET A 55 -10.16 0.92 9.88
CA MET A 55 -10.90 2.17 9.82
C MET A 55 -11.76 2.29 8.56
N ALA A 56 -11.23 1.89 7.41
CA ALA A 56 -11.88 2.07 6.11
C ALA A 56 -13.10 1.14 5.93
N ILE A 57 -13.00 -0.11 6.39
CA ILE A 57 -14.10 -1.07 6.23
C ILE A 57 -15.38 -0.60 6.96
N PRO A 58 -15.35 -0.26 8.25
CA PRO A 58 -16.54 0.25 8.91
C PRO A 58 -17.06 1.55 8.30
N LEU A 59 -16.17 2.50 7.99
CA LEU A 59 -16.56 3.78 7.41
C LEU A 59 -17.17 3.62 6.02
N GLY A 60 -16.57 2.81 5.14
CA GLY A 60 -17.11 2.53 3.80
C GLY A 60 -18.50 1.90 3.84
N ILE A 61 -18.71 0.92 4.74
CA ILE A 61 -20.02 0.31 4.97
C ILE A 61 -21.02 1.35 5.49
N MET A 62 -20.62 2.21 6.41
CA MET A 62 -21.48 3.28 6.90
C MET A 62 -21.85 4.27 5.79
N MET A 63 -20.92 4.65 4.93
CA MET A 63 -21.17 5.52 3.79
C MET A 63 -22.15 4.89 2.79
N SER A 64 -22.08 3.58 2.56
CA SER A 64 -23.03 2.90 1.68
C SER A 64 -24.44 2.79 2.27
N SER A 65 -24.54 2.69 3.60
CA SER A 65 -25.80 2.43 4.33
C SER A 65 -26.52 3.71 4.76
N PHE A 66 -25.81 4.80 5.03
CA PHE A 66 -26.36 6.04 5.57
C PHE A 66 -26.11 7.24 4.66
N PRO A 67 -27.15 7.80 3.99
CA PRO A 67 -27.00 8.95 3.09
C PRO A 67 -26.33 10.17 3.75
N LEU A 68 -26.60 10.41 5.04
CA LEU A 68 -26.00 11.50 5.80
C LEU A 68 -24.49 11.34 5.93
N VAL A 69 -24.03 10.14 6.32
CA VAL A 69 -22.59 9.83 6.42
C VAL A 69 -21.92 9.96 5.06
N ASN A 70 -22.57 9.45 4.02
CA ASN A 70 -22.08 9.58 2.65
C ASN A 70 -21.94 11.04 2.24
N GLY A 71 -23.00 11.85 2.42
CA GLY A 71 -22.99 13.26 2.02
C GLY A 71 -21.92 14.09 2.74
N MET A 72 -21.65 13.80 4.01
CA MET A 72 -20.61 14.50 4.78
C MET A 72 -19.19 14.04 4.44
N SER A 73 -19.02 12.75 4.17
CA SER A 73 -17.67 12.17 4.04
C SER A 73 -17.17 12.13 2.60
N GLN A 74 -18.04 11.91 1.63
CA GLN A 74 -17.64 11.65 0.24
C GLN A 74 -16.85 12.80 -0.36
N SER A 75 -17.35 14.03 -0.28
CA SER A 75 -16.66 15.21 -0.86
C SER A 75 -15.29 15.45 -0.22
N LEU A 76 -15.18 15.24 1.10
CA LEU A 76 -13.92 15.37 1.82
C LEU A 76 -12.92 14.28 1.40
N ILE A 77 -13.37 13.04 1.35
CA ILE A 77 -12.55 11.89 0.95
C ILE A 77 -12.12 12.04 -0.52
N ASP A 78 -13.04 12.43 -1.41
CA ASP A 78 -12.75 12.70 -2.81
C ASP A 78 -11.69 13.80 -2.98
N PHE A 79 -11.74 14.84 -2.17
CA PHE A 79 -10.71 15.88 -2.19
C PHE A 79 -9.35 15.34 -1.72
N ILE A 80 -9.29 14.65 -0.59
CA ILE A 80 -8.04 14.21 0.03
C ILE A 80 -7.33 13.17 -0.84
N ARG A 81 -8.05 12.24 -1.48
CA ARG A 81 -7.44 11.20 -2.32
C ARG A 81 -6.73 11.74 -3.57
N TYR A 82 -7.07 12.96 -4.01
CA TYR A 82 -6.38 13.62 -5.12
C TYR A 82 -5.10 14.35 -4.67
N LEU A 83 -4.86 14.47 -3.37
CA LEU A 83 -3.61 15.06 -2.90
C LEU A 83 -2.44 14.10 -3.20
N PRO A 84 -1.37 14.59 -3.82
CA PRO A 84 -0.22 13.73 -4.10
C PRO A 84 0.47 13.32 -2.80
N VAL A 85 0.50 12.04 -2.51
CA VAL A 85 1.11 11.48 -1.28
C VAL A 85 2.52 12.01 -1.03
N PRO A 86 3.41 12.16 -2.06
CA PRO A 86 4.73 12.75 -1.85
C PRO A 86 4.70 14.17 -1.26
N ALA A 87 3.68 14.96 -1.58
CA ALA A 87 3.54 16.32 -1.06
C ALA A 87 3.14 16.36 0.44
N LEU A 88 2.62 15.25 0.97
CA LEU A 88 2.25 15.13 2.38
C LEU A 88 3.43 14.77 3.29
N VAL A 89 4.57 14.36 2.73
CA VAL A 89 5.76 13.99 3.50
C VAL A 89 6.21 15.08 4.47
N PRO A 90 6.40 16.35 4.06
CA PRO A 90 6.78 17.40 5.00
C PRO A 90 5.77 17.59 6.14
N LEU A 91 4.48 17.47 5.85
CA LEU A 91 3.43 17.62 6.85
C LEU A 91 3.48 16.50 7.89
N THR A 92 3.65 15.26 7.47
CA THR A 92 3.75 14.12 8.40
C THR A 92 4.97 14.25 9.31
N ILE A 93 6.09 14.77 8.79
CA ILE A 93 7.30 15.03 9.58
C ILE A 93 7.08 16.18 10.56
N ILE A 94 6.42 17.26 10.15
CA ILE A 94 6.14 18.42 11.04
C ILE A 94 5.21 18.02 12.19
N TRP A 95 4.19 17.20 11.90
CA TRP A 95 3.19 16.82 12.90
C TRP A 95 3.64 15.69 13.84
N LEU A 96 4.39 14.73 13.31
CA LEU A 96 4.72 13.49 14.03
C LEU A 96 6.23 13.32 14.29
N GLY A 97 7.04 14.26 13.80
CA GLY A 97 8.49 14.19 13.90
C GLY A 97 9.13 13.22 12.91
N ILE A 98 10.46 13.14 12.95
CA ILE A 98 11.24 12.18 12.19
C ILE A 98 11.21 10.84 12.95
N GLY A 99 10.55 9.82 12.38
CA GLY A 99 10.45 8.50 13.02
C GLY A 99 9.48 7.57 12.32
N GLU A 100 9.15 6.46 12.95
CA GLU A 100 8.25 5.44 12.38
C GLU A 100 6.81 5.96 12.24
N ALA A 101 6.35 6.80 13.19
CA ALA A 101 5.00 7.34 13.17
C ALA A 101 4.71 8.15 11.90
N SER A 102 5.64 9.00 11.45
CA SER A 102 5.47 9.80 10.23
C SER A 102 5.44 8.94 8.97
N LYS A 103 6.26 7.88 8.92
CA LYS A 103 6.30 6.93 7.79
C LYS A 103 4.99 6.13 7.70
N ILE A 104 4.56 5.54 8.82
CA ILE A 104 3.30 4.79 8.90
C ILE A 104 2.10 5.69 8.58
N ALA A 105 2.07 6.92 9.11
CA ALA A 105 1.01 7.88 8.82
C ALA A 105 0.95 8.26 7.33
N LEU A 106 2.10 8.40 6.67
CA LEU A 106 2.16 8.67 5.23
C LEU A 106 1.55 7.52 4.40
N LEU A 107 1.91 6.28 4.73
CA LEU A 107 1.35 5.10 4.09
C LEU A 107 -0.17 5.01 4.34
N TRP A 108 -0.59 5.26 5.57
CA TRP A 108 -1.99 5.29 5.96
C TRP A 108 -2.77 6.37 5.17
N LEU A 109 -2.26 7.59 5.07
CA LEU A 109 -2.88 8.67 4.28
C LEU A 109 -3.03 8.28 2.81
N GLY A 110 -2.02 7.61 2.23
CA GLY A 110 -2.05 7.18 0.84
C GLY A 110 -3.05 6.05 0.54
N THR A 111 -3.42 5.25 1.54
CA THR A 111 -4.23 4.04 1.34
C THR A 111 -5.64 4.15 1.92
N PHE A 112 -5.80 4.78 3.07
CA PHE A 112 -7.08 4.83 3.82
C PHE A 112 -8.22 5.43 3.00
N PHE A 113 -8.06 6.63 2.46
CA PHE A 113 -9.14 7.34 1.76
C PHE A 113 -9.60 6.61 0.51
N GLN A 114 -8.68 6.02 -0.22
CA GLN A 114 -9.00 5.23 -1.39
C GLN A 114 -9.73 3.94 -1.00
N LEU A 115 -9.27 3.26 0.05
CA LEU A 115 -9.89 2.03 0.53
C LEU A 115 -11.31 2.25 1.03
N VAL A 116 -11.59 3.38 1.70
CA VAL A 116 -12.96 3.75 2.14
C VAL A 116 -13.92 3.75 0.96
N LEU A 117 -13.55 4.37 -0.15
CA LEU A 117 -14.41 4.46 -1.33
C LEU A 117 -14.60 3.09 -2.00
N LEU A 118 -13.54 2.31 -2.11
CA LEU A 118 -13.62 0.95 -2.66
C LEU A 118 -14.58 0.08 -1.86
N VAL A 119 -14.48 0.11 -0.52
CA VAL A 119 -15.38 -0.63 0.36
C VAL A 119 -16.82 -0.10 0.26
N ALA A 120 -17.02 1.21 0.18
CA ALA A 120 -18.34 1.79 0.01
C ALA A 120 -18.98 1.35 -1.33
N ASP A 121 -18.20 1.29 -2.39
CA ASP A 121 -18.66 0.84 -3.70
C ASP A 121 -18.96 -0.66 -3.71
N ASP A 122 -18.14 -1.49 -3.06
CA ASP A 122 -18.41 -2.93 -2.91
C ASP A 122 -19.75 -3.17 -2.20
N ALA A 123 -20.01 -2.42 -1.11
CA ALA A 123 -21.26 -2.54 -0.38
C ALA A 123 -22.47 -2.05 -1.19
N ARG A 124 -22.31 -1.03 -2.04
CA ARG A 124 -23.37 -0.54 -2.94
C ARG A 124 -23.69 -1.49 -4.09
N ARG A 125 -22.72 -2.32 -4.51
CA ARG A 125 -22.89 -3.30 -5.59
C ARG A 125 -23.65 -4.54 -5.15
N VAL A 126 -23.89 -4.75 -3.87
CA VAL A 126 -24.72 -5.86 -3.39
C VAL A 126 -26.14 -5.70 -3.95
N PRO A 127 -26.68 -6.72 -4.65
CA PRO A 127 -28.02 -6.66 -5.25
C PRO A 127 -29.09 -6.34 -4.21
N ARG A 128 -29.95 -5.38 -4.51
CA ARG A 128 -31.04 -4.93 -3.62
C ARG A 128 -32.00 -6.06 -3.28
N GLU A 129 -32.21 -6.97 -4.20
CA GLU A 129 -33.07 -8.14 -4.04
C GLU A 129 -32.68 -8.97 -2.80
N TYR A 130 -31.38 -9.11 -2.52
CA TYR A 130 -30.91 -9.82 -1.33
C TYR A 130 -31.31 -9.12 -0.03
N VAL A 131 -31.22 -7.79 -0.03
CA VAL A 131 -31.61 -6.96 1.12
C VAL A 131 -33.13 -7.01 1.31
N GLU A 132 -33.91 -6.94 0.21
CA GLU A 132 -35.38 -7.01 0.25
C GLU A 132 -35.89 -8.38 0.74
N ILE A 133 -35.26 -9.47 0.34
CA ILE A 133 -35.56 -10.81 0.88
C ILE A 133 -35.32 -10.83 2.39
N GLY A 134 -34.21 -10.26 2.86
CA GLY A 134 -33.92 -10.15 4.28
C GLY A 134 -34.98 -9.35 5.04
N LEU A 135 -35.45 -8.23 4.47
CA LEU A 135 -36.50 -7.40 5.06
C LEU A 135 -37.86 -8.12 5.11
N THR A 136 -38.25 -8.81 4.04
CA THR A 136 -39.52 -9.54 3.98
C THR A 136 -39.58 -10.72 4.95
N THR A 137 -38.41 -11.31 5.29
CA THR A 137 -38.32 -12.36 6.32
C THR A 137 -38.24 -11.81 7.74
N GLY A 138 -38.32 -10.47 7.91
CA GLY A 138 -38.29 -9.83 9.23
C GLY A 138 -36.91 -9.70 9.86
N ALA A 139 -35.84 -9.79 9.04
CA ALA A 139 -34.48 -9.65 9.55
C ALA A 139 -34.21 -8.21 10.01
N LYS A 140 -33.54 -8.06 11.17
CA LYS A 140 -33.10 -6.78 11.68
C LYS A 140 -31.95 -6.20 10.86
N PRO A 141 -31.74 -4.87 10.79
CA PRO A 141 -30.66 -4.25 10.02
C PRO A 141 -29.26 -4.85 10.29
N ARG A 142 -28.96 -5.20 11.53
CA ARG A 142 -27.70 -5.87 11.89
C ARG A 142 -27.56 -7.28 11.30
N GLN A 143 -28.68 -8.01 11.19
CA GLN A 143 -28.69 -9.35 10.58
C GLN A 143 -28.50 -9.22 9.07
N ILE A 144 -29.16 -8.28 8.41
CA ILE A 144 -28.98 -7.98 6.98
C ILE A 144 -27.52 -7.64 6.71
N LEU A 145 -26.92 -6.76 7.51
CA LEU A 145 -25.52 -6.39 7.33
C LEU A 145 -24.59 -7.61 7.47
N ARG A 146 -24.74 -8.41 8.53
CA ARG A 146 -23.82 -9.51 8.84
C ARG A 146 -24.02 -10.75 7.98
N SER A 147 -25.27 -11.06 7.63
CA SER A 147 -25.61 -12.31 6.97
C SER A 147 -25.85 -12.17 5.46
N ILE A 148 -26.01 -10.96 4.97
CA ILE A 148 -26.29 -10.70 3.56
C ILE A 148 -25.22 -9.79 2.97
N VAL A 149 -25.11 -8.55 3.45
CA VAL A 149 -24.23 -7.54 2.82
C VAL A 149 -22.75 -7.92 2.94
N LEU A 150 -22.28 -8.20 4.16
CA LEU A 150 -20.87 -8.56 4.38
C LEU A 150 -20.43 -9.80 3.59
N PRO A 151 -21.16 -10.94 3.63
CA PRO A 151 -20.77 -12.09 2.83
C PRO A 151 -20.83 -11.83 1.32
N ALA A 152 -21.82 -11.07 0.86
CA ALA A 152 -21.98 -10.79 -0.56
C ALA A 152 -20.89 -9.87 -1.13
N MET A 153 -20.38 -8.91 -0.34
CA MET A 153 -19.30 -8.01 -0.76
C MET A 153 -17.90 -8.59 -0.50
N MET A 154 -17.77 -9.65 0.28
CA MET A 154 -16.48 -10.20 0.70
C MET A 154 -15.50 -10.48 -0.45
N PRO A 155 -15.90 -11.12 -1.57
CA PRO A 155 -14.98 -11.40 -2.67
C PRO A 155 -14.35 -10.13 -3.25
N SER A 156 -15.17 -9.13 -3.62
CA SER A 156 -14.67 -7.87 -4.16
C SER A 156 -13.88 -7.06 -3.12
N MET A 157 -14.28 -7.11 -1.87
CA MET A 157 -13.54 -6.47 -0.78
C MET A 157 -12.13 -7.07 -0.60
N VAL A 158 -11.97 -8.38 -0.71
CA VAL A 158 -10.66 -9.04 -0.64
C VAL A 158 -9.79 -8.60 -1.82
N ASP A 159 -10.33 -8.55 -3.04
CA ASP A 159 -9.60 -8.06 -4.21
C ASP A 159 -9.16 -6.60 -4.04
N ASN A 160 -10.03 -5.75 -3.51
CA ASN A 160 -9.70 -4.35 -3.24
C ASN A 160 -8.67 -4.19 -2.11
N LEU A 161 -8.67 -5.05 -1.10
CA LEU A 161 -7.65 -5.08 -0.06
C LEU A 161 -6.27 -5.45 -0.63
N ARG A 162 -6.20 -6.45 -1.52
CA ARG A 162 -4.96 -6.84 -2.21
C ARG A 162 -4.41 -5.68 -3.05
N ILE A 163 -5.24 -5.05 -3.87
CA ILE A 163 -4.85 -3.88 -4.67
C ILE A 163 -4.31 -2.76 -3.77
N THR A 164 -4.98 -2.49 -2.66
CA THR A 164 -4.59 -1.43 -1.71
C THR A 164 -3.27 -1.77 -1.01
N LEU A 165 -3.02 -3.03 -0.69
CA LEU A 165 -1.75 -3.49 -0.16
C LEU A 165 -0.61 -3.25 -1.17
N GLY A 166 -0.85 -3.50 -2.45
CA GLY A 166 0.11 -3.18 -3.52
C GLY A 166 0.45 -1.69 -3.57
N TRP A 167 -0.53 -0.80 -3.37
CA TRP A 167 -0.26 0.64 -3.28
C TRP A 167 0.53 1.02 -2.03
N CYS A 168 0.31 0.34 -0.91
CA CYS A 168 1.11 0.53 0.31
C CYS A 168 2.60 0.31 0.04
N TRP A 169 2.96 -0.74 -0.70
CA TRP A 169 4.34 -0.99 -1.14
C TRP A 169 4.91 0.14 -2.02
N THR A 170 4.09 0.72 -2.88
CA THR A 170 4.50 1.85 -3.72
C THR A 170 4.78 3.11 -2.89
N TYR A 171 3.90 3.42 -1.93
CA TYR A 171 4.09 4.59 -1.05
C TYR A 171 5.21 4.41 -0.02
N LEU A 172 5.53 3.16 0.35
CA LEU A 172 6.66 2.84 1.22
C LEU A 172 7.96 3.47 0.73
N ILE A 173 8.25 3.34 -0.57
CA ILE A 173 9.47 3.89 -1.16
C ILE A 173 9.57 5.39 -0.89
N ILE A 174 8.48 6.13 -1.04
CA ILE A 174 8.44 7.57 -0.81
C ILE A 174 8.73 7.90 0.66
N ALA A 175 8.12 7.15 1.58
CA ALA A 175 8.32 7.33 3.01
C ALA A 175 9.76 7.03 3.44
N GLU A 176 10.38 6.01 2.86
CA GLU A 176 11.74 5.58 3.19
C GLU A 176 12.83 6.39 2.49
N ILE A 177 12.56 7.00 1.33
CA ILE A 177 13.53 7.87 0.64
C ILE A 177 13.77 9.18 1.41
N VAL A 178 12.73 9.75 2.00
CA VAL A 178 12.80 11.13 2.51
C VAL A 178 13.27 11.20 3.97
N ALA A 179 12.87 10.24 4.80
CA ALA A 179 13.08 10.37 6.26
C ALA A 179 13.47 9.05 6.93
N ALA A 180 14.15 8.13 6.22
CA ALA A 180 14.56 6.87 6.80
C ALA A 180 16.08 6.75 6.97
N ASP A 181 16.46 6.03 8.00
CA ASP A 181 17.79 5.52 8.32
C ASP A 181 17.86 3.99 8.16
N SER A 182 16.74 3.37 7.77
CA SER A 182 16.58 1.92 7.62
C SER A 182 15.42 1.60 6.67
N GLY A 183 15.43 0.40 6.11
CA GLY A 183 14.42 -0.07 5.18
C GLY A 183 14.92 -0.19 3.74
N ILE A 184 14.13 -0.87 2.89
CA ILE A 184 14.53 -1.15 1.49
C ILE A 184 14.70 0.14 0.69
N GLY A 185 13.82 1.13 0.88
CA GLY A 185 13.92 2.44 0.22
C GLY A 185 15.16 3.22 0.65
N TYR A 186 15.57 3.11 1.91
CA TYR A 186 16.82 3.68 2.40
C TYR A 186 18.04 3.04 1.71
N VAL A 187 18.07 1.71 1.57
CA VAL A 187 19.14 1.00 0.86
C VAL A 187 19.22 1.46 -0.58
N ILE A 188 18.08 1.55 -1.29
CA ILE A 188 17.99 2.06 -2.66
C ILE A 188 18.54 3.49 -2.76
N MET A 189 18.16 4.37 -1.83
CA MET A 189 18.60 5.77 -1.85
C MET A 189 20.09 5.92 -1.53
N SER A 190 20.60 5.11 -0.61
CA SER A 190 22.04 5.06 -0.29
C SER A 190 22.85 4.58 -1.48
N ALA A 191 22.42 3.51 -2.14
CA ALA A 191 23.05 2.99 -3.35
C ALA A 191 23.07 4.03 -4.50
N ARG A 192 21.96 4.77 -4.68
CA ARG A 192 21.86 5.85 -5.67
C ARG A 192 22.91 6.93 -5.47
N ARG A 193 23.22 7.31 -4.22
CA ARG A 193 24.23 8.36 -3.92
C ARG A 193 25.63 7.98 -4.44
N TYR A 194 25.92 6.69 -4.51
CA TYR A 194 27.22 6.15 -4.98
C TYR A 194 27.15 5.59 -6.42
N VAL A 195 26.05 5.83 -7.13
CA VAL A 195 25.81 5.35 -8.52
C VAL A 195 25.93 3.81 -8.64
N LYS A 196 25.58 3.08 -7.59
CA LYS A 196 25.53 1.61 -7.56
C LYS A 196 24.19 1.12 -8.10
N THR A 197 24.04 1.16 -9.41
CA THR A 197 22.76 0.82 -10.09
C THR A 197 22.36 -0.64 -9.91
N ASP A 198 23.32 -1.55 -9.79
CA ASP A 198 23.10 -2.96 -9.47
C ASP A 198 22.40 -3.14 -8.12
N GLU A 199 22.80 -2.37 -7.10
CA GLU A 199 22.21 -2.37 -5.76
C GLU A 199 20.81 -1.74 -5.77
N VAL A 200 20.62 -0.65 -6.53
CA VAL A 200 19.30 -0.01 -6.72
C VAL A 200 18.33 -1.01 -7.37
N MET A 201 18.74 -1.68 -8.44
CA MET A 201 17.92 -2.68 -9.13
C MET A 201 17.63 -3.90 -8.25
N ALA A 202 18.62 -4.35 -7.46
CA ALA A 202 18.43 -5.43 -6.49
C ALA A 202 17.36 -5.07 -5.43
N GLY A 203 17.39 -3.84 -4.90
CA GLY A 203 16.37 -3.35 -3.96
C GLY A 203 14.97 -3.29 -4.59
N ILE A 204 14.85 -2.80 -5.82
CA ILE A 204 13.58 -2.77 -6.57
C ILE A 204 13.02 -4.18 -6.78
N LEU A 205 13.87 -5.14 -7.19
CA LEU A 205 13.46 -6.52 -7.36
C LEU A 205 13.02 -7.16 -6.03
N ALA A 206 13.73 -6.86 -4.94
CA ALA A 206 13.34 -7.33 -3.61
C ALA A 206 11.93 -6.87 -3.24
N ILE A 207 11.60 -5.59 -3.46
CA ILE A 207 10.24 -5.07 -3.21
C ILE A 207 9.21 -5.80 -4.07
N GLY A 208 9.51 -5.99 -5.36
CA GLY A 208 8.59 -6.70 -6.26
C GLY A 208 8.31 -8.13 -5.81
N VAL A 209 9.35 -8.86 -5.38
CA VAL A 209 9.22 -10.24 -4.87
C VAL A 209 8.44 -10.26 -3.55
N ILE A 210 8.74 -9.36 -2.62
CA ILE A 210 8.06 -9.29 -1.32
C ILE A 210 6.60 -8.85 -1.51
N GLY A 211 6.36 -7.85 -2.38
CA GLY A 211 5.02 -7.42 -2.73
C GLY A 211 4.18 -8.57 -3.29
N LEU A 212 4.73 -9.33 -4.24
CA LEU A 212 4.08 -10.52 -4.79
C LEU A 212 3.85 -11.62 -3.76
N ALA A 213 4.79 -11.81 -2.84
CA ALA A 213 4.64 -12.83 -1.78
C ALA A 213 3.60 -12.47 -0.72
N THR A 214 3.27 -11.19 -0.59
CA THR A 214 2.29 -10.67 0.38
C THR A 214 0.90 -10.45 -0.22
N ASP A 215 0.78 -10.55 -1.54
CA ASP A 215 -0.48 -10.46 -2.30
C ASP A 215 -1.24 -11.81 -2.27
#